data_6d65a1406d4c0352ebedcd19ae06f437
#
_entry.id   6d65a1406d4c0352ebedcd19ae06f437
#
_cell.length_a   1.000
_cell.length_b   1.000
_cell.length_c   1.000
_cell.angle_alpha   90.00
_cell.angle_beta   90.00
_cell.angle_gamma   90.00
#
_symmetry.space_group_name_H-M   'P 1'
#
loop_
_entity.id
_entity.type
_entity.pdbx_description
1 polymer ?
#
loop_
_entity_poly.entity_id
_entity_poly.type
_entity_poly.pdbx_seq_one_letter_code
_entity_poly.pdbx_strand_id
1 'polypeptide(L)'
;MKVMVVGSGGREHCLAWKVRQNPSVKEIFCVPGNGGMSELGECVPLSSLPEMVTFAREKNVDLVLVGPEQPLAMGIVDLLKAQGIPVIGPDRQAALLESSKVFAKRFMERYGIPTAPFRVFEVYEEAVNYLRRRENYPVVVKVDGLAGGKGVYILNDLEEALDALFEVMVNEKFQEAGKRVVIEDFIAGEEATVMLLFDGESYCFLPSSQDHKRVGEGDIGPNTGGMGAYSPAPLITPLLCESIERKIVHPLLEGIKRERLWYRGILYLGLMVDRRNEPYVLEFNVRLGDPEAQVVLPRIQNDWVELSFALWRGELHRVKLRVSAQEMLGVVLVSQGYPGHYEVGKKIEGLEEVVQAENVFLFHAGTEKRADGFYTSGGRVLNICALGKDLKEAQHRAYSAVSRVYFEGMYYRKDIGFRALQK
;
A
#
# COMPACT_ATOMS: atom_id res chain seq x y z
N MET A 1 -14.45 4.29 23.14
CA MET A 1 -13.12 4.66 22.61
C MET A 1 -13.29 5.61 21.45
N LYS A 2 -12.30 6.46 21.24
CA LYS A 2 -12.17 7.39 20.12
C LYS A 2 -10.98 6.98 19.30
N VAL A 3 -11.17 6.78 18.02
CA VAL A 3 -10.11 6.34 17.10
C VAL A 3 -9.91 7.39 16.00
N MET A 4 -8.66 7.73 15.70
CA MET A 4 -8.32 8.61 14.60
C MET A 4 -7.69 7.78 13.48
N VAL A 5 -8.20 7.92 12.24
CA VAL A 5 -7.66 7.32 11.04
C VAL A 5 -7.10 8.43 10.16
N VAL A 6 -5.77 8.41 9.96
CA VAL A 6 -5.07 9.41 9.15
C VAL A 6 -5.02 8.94 7.71
N GLY A 7 -5.47 9.78 6.78
CA GLY A 7 -5.50 9.57 5.35
C GLY A 7 -6.89 9.68 4.73
N SER A 8 -6.98 9.53 3.41
CA SER A 8 -8.21 9.77 2.63
C SER A 8 -8.43 8.76 1.50
N GLY A 9 -7.60 7.72 1.40
CA GLY A 9 -7.69 6.70 0.35
C GLY A 9 -8.67 5.57 0.65
N GLY A 10 -8.76 4.63 -0.27
CA GLY A 10 -9.58 3.42 -0.11
C GLY A 10 -9.11 2.54 1.05
N ARG A 11 -7.81 2.49 1.28
CA ARG A 11 -7.19 1.82 2.43
C ARG A 11 -7.68 2.42 3.76
N GLU A 12 -7.71 3.74 3.89
CA GLU A 12 -8.15 4.42 5.09
C GLU A 12 -9.65 4.25 5.31
N HIS A 13 -10.45 4.26 4.24
CA HIS A 13 -11.86 3.92 4.36
C HIS A 13 -12.06 2.48 4.86
N CYS A 14 -11.31 1.52 4.31
CA CYS A 14 -11.34 0.13 4.76
C CYS A 14 -10.91 -0.02 6.23
N LEU A 15 -9.89 0.73 6.67
CA LEU A 15 -9.49 0.79 8.08
C LEU A 15 -10.60 1.35 8.97
N ALA A 16 -11.21 2.47 8.61
CA ALA A 16 -12.32 3.07 9.35
C ALA A 16 -13.51 2.11 9.45
N TRP A 17 -13.86 1.44 8.33
CA TRP A 17 -14.89 0.41 8.30
C TRP A 17 -14.56 -0.76 9.25
N LYS A 18 -13.31 -1.22 9.26
CA LYS A 18 -12.87 -2.32 10.13
C LYS A 18 -12.91 -1.94 11.61
N VAL A 19 -12.49 -0.73 11.93
CA VAL A 19 -12.53 -0.16 13.29
C VAL A 19 -13.97 0.01 13.79
N ARG A 20 -14.89 0.40 12.91
CA ARG A 20 -16.31 0.61 13.26
C ARG A 20 -17.00 -0.66 13.74
N GLN A 21 -16.48 -1.86 13.40
CA GLN A 21 -17.02 -3.12 13.85
C GLN A 21 -16.85 -3.37 15.36
N ASN A 22 -15.91 -2.68 16.02
CA ASN A 22 -15.75 -2.78 17.47
C ASN A 22 -16.81 -1.94 18.19
N PRO A 23 -17.69 -2.58 19.02
CA PRO A 23 -18.80 -1.87 19.69
C PRO A 23 -18.35 -0.83 20.73
N SER A 24 -17.10 -0.90 21.19
CA SER A 24 -16.52 0.05 22.13
C SER A 24 -16.08 1.34 21.45
N VAL A 25 -15.94 1.37 20.11
CA VAL A 25 -15.59 2.56 19.35
C VAL A 25 -16.85 3.43 19.21
N LYS A 26 -16.83 4.59 19.87
CA LYS A 26 -17.95 5.53 19.87
C LYS A 26 -17.77 6.62 18.82
N GLU A 27 -16.56 7.08 18.62
CA GLU A 27 -16.21 8.16 17.69
C GLU A 27 -15.03 7.74 16.82
N ILE A 28 -15.14 8.04 15.53
CA ILE A 28 -14.06 7.88 14.56
C ILE A 28 -13.79 9.26 13.95
N PHE A 29 -12.54 9.70 14.00
CA PHE A 29 -12.07 10.91 13.33
C PHE A 29 -11.26 10.51 12.11
N CYS A 30 -11.67 10.94 10.94
CA CYS A 30 -11.02 10.69 9.66
C CYS A 30 -10.25 11.94 9.24
N VAL A 31 -8.93 11.87 9.09
CA VAL A 31 -8.08 13.06 8.92
C VAL A 31 -7.22 12.93 7.65
N PRO A 32 -7.52 13.63 6.55
CA PRO A 32 -8.71 14.49 6.36
C PRO A 32 -9.99 13.70 6.07
N GLY A 33 -9.90 12.39 5.71
CA GLY A 33 -11.01 11.55 5.29
C GLY A 33 -11.44 11.77 3.84
N ASN A 34 -12.51 11.09 3.43
CA ASN A 34 -13.13 11.20 2.10
C ASN A 34 -14.66 11.11 2.21
N GLY A 35 -15.34 11.18 1.05
CA GLY A 35 -16.80 11.16 1.02
C GLY A 35 -17.43 9.94 1.69
N GLY A 36 -16.88 8.74 1.50
CA GLY A 36 -17.39 7.53 2.14
C GLY A 36 -17.06 7.42 3.62
N MET A 37 -15.89 7.91 4.03
CA MET A 37 -15.49 7.94 5.45
C MET A 37 -16.39 8.84 6.29
N SER A 38 -17.01 9.86 5.69
CA SER A 38 -17.98 10.73 6.36
C SER A 38 -19.25 10.00 6.84
N GLU A 39 -19.52 8.81 6.30
CA GLU A 39 -20.62 7.93 6.76
C GLU A 39 -20.24 7.13 8.03
N LEU A 40 -18.94 6.98 8.29
CA LEU A 40 -18.40 6.18 9.38
C LEU A 40 -18.00 7.04 10.60
N GLY A 41 -17.61 8.28 10.36
CA GLY A 41 -17.11 9.18 11.40
C GLY A 41 -17.00 10.63 10.94
N GLU A 42 -16.46 11.47 11.80
CA GLU A 42 -16.23 12.89 11.53
C GLU A 42 -14.98 13.05 10.64
N CYS A 43 -15.13 13.66 9.47
CA CYS A 43 -14.02 14.07 8.62
C CYS A 43 -13.48 15.43 9.07
N VAL A 44 -12.19 15.48 9.43
CA VAL A 44 -11.55 16.70 9.97
C VAL A 44 -10.43 17.15 9.03
N PRO A 45 -10.54 18.31 8.38
CA PRO A 45 -9.64 18.73 7.31
C PRO A 45 -8.30 19.29 7.85
N LEU A 46 -7.56 18.49 8.61
CA LEU A 46 -6.23 18.85 9.09
C LEU A 46 -5.17 18.41 8.07
N SER A 47 -4.16 19.26 7.88
CA SER A 47 -3.10 19.03 6.89
C SER A 47 -1.71 18.95 7.50
N SER A 48 -1.48 19.49 8.69
CA SER A 48 -0.18 19.48 9.34
C SER A 48 -0.10 18.49 10.51
N LEU A 49 1.08 17.90 10.71
CA LEU A 49 1.28 16.97 11.83
C LEU A 49 1.05 17.62 13.21
N PRO A 50 1.52 18.87 13.48
CA PRO A 50 1.24 19.52 14.74
C PRO A 50 -0.26 19.69 15.03
N GLU A 51 -1.05 20.06 14.02
CA GLU A 51 -2.51 20.16 14.16
C GLU A 51 -3.13 18.80 14.48
N MET A 52 -2.72 17.74 13.77
CA MET A 52 -3.22 16.38 14.01
C MET A 52 -2.92 15.90 15.44
N VAL A 53 -1.69 16.16 15.93
CA VAL A 53 -1.28 15.78 17.30
C VAL A 53 -2.05 16.59 18.36
N THR A 54 -2.21 17.89 18.13
CA THR A 54 -3.00 18.77 19.02
C THR A 54 -4.45 18.31 19.08
N PHE A 55 -5.05 18.06 17.94
CA PHE A 55 -6.42 17.54 17.83
C PHE A 55 -6.58 16.20 18.57
N ALA A 56 -5.66 15.25 18.34
CA ALA A 56 -5.71 13.94 18.99
C ALA A 56 -5.66 14.06 20.52
N ARG A 57 -4.83 14.98 21.04
CA ARG A 57 -4.74 15.28 22.48
C ARG A 57 -6.01 15.93 23.02
N GLU A 58 -6.52 16.97 22.37
CA GLU A 58 -7.70 17.72 22.81
C GLU A 58 -8.98 16.88 22.78
N LYS A 59 -9.11 16.01 21.79
CA LYS A 59 -10.24 15.07 21.66
C LYS A 59 -10.10 13.83 22.54
N ASN A 60 -8.96 13.65 23.22
CA ASN A 60 -8.62 12.43 23.98
C ASN A 60 -8.77 11.19 23.12
N VAL A 61 -8.05 11.15 22.00
CA VAL A 61 -8.02 9.99 21.08
C VAL A 61 -7.30 8.83 21.75
N ASP A 62 -7.93 7.66 21.76
CA ASP A 62 -7.40 6.45 22.39
C ASP A 62 -6.44 5.69 21.50
N LEU A 63 -6.58 5.80 20.17
CA LEU A 63 -5.78 5.08 19.18
C LEU A 63 -5.71 5.87 17.88
N VAL A 64 -4.51 5.95 17.28
CA VAL A 64 -4.29 6.52 15.96
C VAL A 64 -3.80 5.44 14.99
N LEU A 65 -4.46 5.33 13.83
CA LEU A 65 -4.08 4.47 12.71
C LEU A 65 -3.64 5.35 11.55
N VAL A 66 -2.42 5.14 11.07
CA VAL A 66 -1.85 5.93 9.97
C VAL A 66 -1.89 5.11 8.69
N GLY A 67 -2.62 5.58 7.70
CA GLY A 67 -2.74 4.89 6.42
C GLY A 67 -1.60 5.22 5.45
N PRO A 68 -1.34 6.50 5.10
CA PRO A 68 -0.35 6.85 4.08
C PRO A 68 1.07 6.93 4.65
N GLU A 69 2.05 6.76 3.77
CA GLU A 69 3.48 6.78 4.08
C GLU A 69 4.03 8.15 4.46
N GLN A 70 3.48 9.23 3.90
CA GLN A 70 4.04 10.57 4.10
C GLN A 70 4.01 11.04 5.58
N PRO A 71 2.90 10.94 6.32
CA PRO A 71 2.90 11.27 7.75
C PRO A 71 3.87 10.42 8.57
N LEU A 72 4.06 9.14 8.21
CA LEU A 72 5.03 8.24 8.87
C LEU A 72 6.47 8.73 8.62
N ALA A 73 6.82 9.02 7.37
CA ALA A 73 8.12 9.56 7.01
C ALA A 73 8.42 10.93 7.65
N MET A 74 7.38 11.73 7.89
CA MET A 74 7.49 13.01 8.58
C MET A 74 7.55 12.89 10.11
N GLY A 75 7.32 11.70 10.69
CA GLY A 75 7.48 11.42 12.11
C GLY A 75 6.22 11.62 12.97
N ILE A 76 5.02 11.43 12.42
CA ILE A 76 3.77 11.50 13.19
C ILE A 76 3.78 10.56 14.40
N VAL A 77 4.40 9.38 14.25
CA VAL A 77 4.50 8.38 15.32
C VAL A 77 5.35 8.89 16.48
N ASP A 78 6.47 9.56 16.20
CA ASP A 78 7.33 10.15 17.22
C ASP A 78 6.59 11.22 18.02
N LEU A 79 5.85 12.08 17.32
CA LEU A 79 5.08 13.15 17.93
C LEU A 79 3.93 12.63 18.83
N LEU A 80 3.17 11.63 18.35
CA LEU A 80 2.07 11.05 19.12
C LEU A 80 2.57 10.25 20.33
N LYS A 81 3.66 9.48 20.17
CA LYS A 81 4.32 8.77 21.27
C LYS A 81 4.77 9.72 22.36
N ALA A 82 5.35 10.87 22.00
CA ALA A 82 5.78 11.89 22.97
C ALA A 82 4.62 12.44 23.79
N GLN A 83 3.38 12.33 23.30
CA GLN A 83 2.16 12.69 24.03
C GLN A 83 1.50 11.51 24.75
N GLY A 84 2.09 10.30 24.68
CA GLY A 84 1.52 9.09 25.27
C GLY A 84 0.30 8.54 24.52
N ILE A 85 0.07 8.98 23.27
CA ILE A 85 -1.08 8.55 22.46
C ILE A 85 -0.70 7.28 21.68
N PRO A 86 -1.43 6.16 21.85
CA PRO A 86 -1.24 4.94 21.08
C PRO A 86 -1.36 5.18 19.57
N VAL A 87 -0.34 4.75 18.82
CA VAL A 87 -0.28 4.93 17.37
C VAL A 87 0.35 3.72 16.71
N ILE A 88 -0.20 3.29 15.57
CA ILE A 88 0.30 2.15 14.79
C ILE A 88 1.10 2.67 13.60
N GLY A 89 2.37 2.30 13.57
CA GLY A 89 3.34 2.65 12.55
C GLY A 89 4.78 2.61 13.08
N PRO A 90 5.79 2.75 12.21
CA PRO A 90 7.19 2.93 12.58
C PRO A 90 7.47 4.36 13.05
N ASP A 91 8.55 4.57 13.81
CA ASP A 91 9.09 5.91 14.00
C ASP A 91 9.69 6.45 12.68
N ARG A 92 10.11 7.72 12.69
CA ARG A 92 10.67 8.38 11.51
C ARG A 92 11.91 7.65 10.95
N GLN A 93 12.74 7.09 11.81
CA GLN A 93 13.94 6.35 11.39
C GLN A 93 13.58 5.03 10.71
N ALA A 94 12.67 4.26 11.29
CA ALA A 94 12.19 3.02 10.69
C ALA A 94 11.40 3.25 9.40
N ALA A 95 10.71 4.39 9.28
CA ALA A 95 10.00 4.79 8.05
C ALA A 95 10.94 5.00 6.85
N LEU A 96 12.26 5.13 7.06
CA LEU A 96 13.26 5.16 5.98
C LEU A 96 13.28 3.87 5.15
N LEU A 97 12.81 2.74 5.69
CA LEU A 97 12.65 1.50 4.91
C LEU A 97 11.73 1.68 3.69
N GLU A 98 10.75 2.59 3.73
CA GLU A 98 9.92 2.94 2.58
C GLU A 98 10.33 4.26 1.95
N SER A 99 10.62 5.28 2.76
CA SER A 99 10.81 6.65 2.28
C SER A 99 12.18 6.90 1.64
N SER A 100 13.16 5.99 1.80
CA SER A 100 14.45 6.04 1.11
C SER A 100 14.80 4.69 0.48
N LYS A 101 14.83 4.65 -0.86
CA LYS A 101 15.24 3.45 -1.61
C LYS A 101 16.71 3.11 -1.34
N VAL A 102 17.55 4.13 -1.19
CA VAL A 102 18.97 3.96 -0.84
C VAL A 102 19.13 3.34 0.54
N PHE A 103 18.41 3.85 1.55
CA PHE A 103 18.44 3.26 2.89
C PHE A 103 17.96 1.80 2.85
N ALA A 104 16.83 1.52 2.23
CA ALA A 104 16.28 0.17 2.10
C ALA A 104 17.25 -0.81 1.43
N LYS A 105 17.89 -0.40 0.33
CA LYS A 105 18.87 -1.24 -0.39
C LYS A 105 20.12 -1.51 0.44
N ARG A 106 20.70 -0.50 1.06
CA ARG A 106 21.85 -0.68 1.96
C ARG A 106 21.51 -1.52 3.19
N PHE A 107 20.29 -1.38 3.70
CA PHE A 107 19.80 -2.23 4.79
C PHE A 107 19.70 -3.68 4.33
N MET A 108 19.09 -3.96 3.16
CA MET A 108 19.01 -5.31 2.61
C MET A 108 20.39 -5.94 2.38
N GLU A 109 21.34 -5.19 1.80
CA GLU A 109 22.70 -5.64 1.61
C GLU A 109 23.39 -5.97 2.93
N ARG A 110 23.29 -5.10 3.94
CA ARG A 110 23.91 -5.27 5.28
C ARG A 110 23.41 -6.53 5.99
N TYR A 111 22.15 -6.84 5.86
CA TYR A 111 21.51 -7.98 6.56
C TYR A 111 21.32 -9.21 5.66
N GLY A 112 21.88 -9.21 4.46
CA GLY A 112 21.83 -10.35 3.54
C GLY A 112 20.41 -10.69 3.05
N ILE A 113 19.53 -9.69 2.97
CA ILE A 113 18.16 -9.87 2.44
C ILE A 113 18.21 -9.92 0.92
N PRO A 114 17.66 -10.96 0.27
CA PRO A 114 17.67 -11.08 -1.18
C PRO A 114 16.98 -9.91 -1.88
N THR A 115 17.71 -9.22 -2.74
CA THR A 115 17.21 -8.15 -3.60
C THR A 115 18.02 -8.09 -4.89
N ALA A 116 17.56 -7.36 -5.90
CA ALA A 116 18.32 -7.16 -7.12
C ALA A 116 19.69 -6.53 -6.84
N PRO A 117 20.78 -6.97 -7.51
CA PRO A 117 22.04 -6.25 -7.50
C PRO A 117 21.82 -4.79 -7.87
N PHE A 118 22.46 -3.87 -7.16
CA PHE A 118 22.18 -2.45 -7.33
C PHE A 118 23.43 -1.58 -7.18
N ARG A 119 23.35 -0.36 -7.70
CA ARG A 119 24.28 0.73 -7.41
C ARG A 119 23.53 2.04 -7.16
N VAL A 120 24.12 2.88 -6.31
CA VAL A 120 23.58 4.20 -5.96
C VAL A 120 24.43 5.27 -6.62
N PHE A 121 23.77 6.27 -7.21
CA PHE A 121 24.43 7.40 -7.86
C PHE A 121 23.83 8.71 -7.35
N GLU A 122 24.74 9.67 -7.05
CA GLU A 122 24.43 11.04 -6.67
C GLU A 122 24.91 12.03 -7.74
N VAL A 123 25.74 11.56 -8.68
CA VAL A 123 26.31 12.35 -9.78
C VAL A 123 25.82 11.78 -11.11
N TYR A 124 25.21 12.63 -11.93
CA TYR A 124 24.62 12.23 -13.21
C TYR A 124 25.63 11.57 -14.15
N GLU A 125 26.83 12.16 -14.30
CA GLU A 125 27.87 11.66 -15.18
C GLU A 125 28.36 10.26 -14.77
N GLU A 126 28.40 9.97 -13.48
CA GLU A 126 28.78 8.66 -12.97
C GLU A 126 27.73 7.60 -13.32
N ALA A 127 26.45 7.95 -13.18
CA ALA A 127 25.32 7.09 -13.54
C ALA A 127 25.32 6.81 -15.07
N VAL A 128 25.51 7.84 -15.89
CA VAL A 128 25.65 7.72 -17.35
C VAL A 128 26.81 6.80 -17.73
N ASN A 129 28.00 7.01 -17.13
CA ASN A 129 29.18 6.20 -17.40
C ASN A 129 28.98 4.73 -16.99
N TYR A 130 28.26 4.49 -15.91
CA TYR A 130 27.88 3.14 -15.50
C TYR A 130 26.95 2.48 -16.53
N LEU A 131 25.89 3.14 -16.96
CA LEU A 131 24.95 2.60 -17.96
C LEU A 131 25.62 2.34 -19.31
N ARG A 132 26.54 3.21 -19.78
CA ARG A 132 27.29 3.02 -21.03
C ARG A 132 28.21 1.79 -21.05
N ARG A 133 28.65 1.32 -19.87
CA ARG A 133 29.49 0.12 -19.73
C ARG A 133 28.67 -1.15 -19.53
N ARG A 134 27.34 -1.01 -19.45
CA ARG A 134 26.44 -2.10 -19.20
C ARG A 134 26.03 -2.79 -20.48
N GLU A 135 26.07 -4.12 -20.49
CA GLU A 135 25.70 -4.92 -21.64
C GLU A 135 24.29 -5.51 -21.52
N ASN A 136 23.78 -5.67 -20.29
CA ASN A 136 22.53 -6.36 -20.02
C ASN A 136 21.39 -5.36 -19.72
N TYR A 137 20.31 -5.52 -20.48
CA TYR A 137 19.03 -4.83 -20.31
C TYR A 137 17.88 -5.85 -20.24
N PRO A 138 16.70 -5.55 -19.69
CA PRO A 138 16.34 -4.24 -19.10
C PRO A 138 17.08 -3.92 -17.81
N VAL A 139 17.07 -2.65 -17.44
CA VAL A 139 17.58 -2.12 -16.17
C VAL A 139 16.46 -1.39 -15.44
N VAL A 140 16.53 -1.31 -14.11
CA VAL A 140 15.55 -0.58 -13.31
C VAL A 140 16.22 0.63 -12.67
N VAL A 141 15.65 1.81 -12.89
CA VAL A 141 16.07 3.07 -12.24
C VAL A 141 14.98 3.49 -11.25
N LYS A 142 15.39 3.72 -10.00
CA LYS A 142 14.47 4.16 -8.93
C LYS A 142 14.97 5.46 -8.32
N VAL A 143 14.09 6.43 -8.14
CA VAL A 143 14.41 7.65 -7.40
C VAL A 143 14.43 7.37 -5.89
N ASP A 144 15.27 8.11 -5.15
CA ASP A 144 15.41 7.97 -3.70
C ASP A 144 14.47 8.91 -2.96
N GLY A 145 13.25 8.46 -2.74
CA GLY A 145 12.23 9.22 -2.02
C GLY A 145 10.82 8.71 -2.31
N LEU A 146 9.86 9.35 -1.68
CA LEU A 146 8.44 9.11 -1.93
C LEU A 146 8.05 9.74 -3.26
N ALA A 147 7.66 8.94 -4.23
CA ALA A 147 7.29 9.36 -5.59
C ALA A 147 5.89 8.88 -6.01
N GLY A 148 5.06 8.44 -5.06
CA GLY A 148 3.68 7.98 -5.33
C GLY A 148 3.59 6.86 -6.36
N GLY A 149 4.55 5.92 -6.35
CA GLY A 149 4.62 4.82 -7.32
C GLY A 149 5.13 5.19 -8.71
N LYS A 150 5.48 6.47 -8.96
CA LYS A 150 5.90 6.99 -10.28
C LYS A 150 7.42 7.08 -10.46
N GLY A 151 8.20 6.84 -9.42
CA GLY A 151 9.65 6.96 -9.41
C GLY A 151 10.41 5.69 -9.77
N VAL A 152 9.78 4.71 -10.42
CA VAL A 152 10.39 3.44 -10.84
C VAL A 152 10.26 3.29 -12.35
N TYR A 153 11.38 3.12 -13.03
CA TYR A 153 11.48 2.99 -14.48
C TYR A 153 12.12 1.66 -14.85
N ILE A 154 11.46 0.88 -15.68
CA ILE A 154 12.02 -0.32 -16.31
C ILE A 154 12.38 0.08 -17.74
N LEU A 155 13.66 0.00 -18.09
CA LEU A 155 14.25 0.60 -19.27
C LEU A 155 14.93 -0.49 -20.10
N ASN A 156 14.51 -0.63 -21.34
CA ASN A 156 14.83 -1.79 -22.18
C ASN A 156 16.16 -1.66 -22.92
N ASP A 157 16.70 -0.46 -23.01
CA ASP A 157 17.95 -0.15 -23.68
C ASP A 157 18.67 1.05 -23.06
N LEU A 158 19.84 1.37 -23.62
CA LEU A 158 20.66 2.49 -23.15
C LEU A 158 20.00 3.86 -23.40
N GLU A 159 19.32 4.03 -24.52
CA GLU A 159 18.70 5.31 -24.88
C GLU A 159 17.58 5.66 -23.89
N GLU A 160 16.63 4.74 -23.68
CA GLU A 160 15.59 4.89 -22.64
C GLU A 160 16.20 5.21 -21.26
N ALA A 161 17.31 4.51 -20.91
CA ALA A 161 17.94 4.68 -19.60
C ALA A 161 18.61 6.05 -19.43
N LEU A 162 19.24 6.57 -20.48
CA LEU A 162 19.86 7.90 -20.46
C LEU A 162 18.79 9.00 -20.40
N ASP A 163 17.71 8.86 -21.16
CA ASP A 163 16.58 9.80 -21.13
C ASP A 163 15.92 9.85 -19.75
N ALA A 164 15.66 8.70 -19.15
CA ALA A 164 15.10 8.63 -17.81
C ALA A 164 16.01 9.28 -16.76
N LEU A 165 17.32 9.03 -16.82
CA LEU A 165 18.29 9.67 -15.92
C LEU A 165 18.32 11.18 -16.09
N PHE A 166 18.28 11.67 -17.34
CA PHE A 166 18.27 13.10 -17.65
C PHE A 166 17.04 13.77 -17.05
N GLU A 167 15.85 13.20 -17.26
CA GLU A 167 14.59 13.70 -16.70
C GLU A 167 14.60 13.73 -15.16
N VAL A 168 15.17 12.70 -14.54
CA VAL A 168 15.17 12.55 -13.08
C VAL A 168 16.22 13.46 -12.43
N MET A 169 17.48 13.41 -12.90
CA MET A 169 18.61 14.02 -12.19
C MET A 169 18.96 15.44 -12.72
N VAL A 170 18.64 15.74 -13.99
CA VAL A 170 18.97 17.05 -14.61
C VAL A 170 17.74 17.94 -14.67
N ASN A 171 16.60 17.42 -15.15
CA ASN A 171 15.34 18.17 -15.22
C ASN A 171 14.60 18.20 -13.87
N GLU A 172 15.17 17.58 -12.83
CA GLU A 172 14.65 17.58 -11.44
C GLU A 172 13.17 17.19 -11.33
N LYS A 173 12.70 16.27 -12.17
CA LYS A 173 11.29 15.84 -12.25
C LYS A 173 10.69 15.46 -10.88
N PHE A 174 11.51 15.00 -9.95
CA PHE A 174 11.11 14.61 -8.59
C PHE A 174 11.74 15.49 -7.51
N GLN A 175 12.31 16.65 -7.88
CA GLN A 175 12.96 17.56 -6.94
C GLN A 175 13.98 16.82 -6.05
N GLU A 176 13.92 16.97 -4.73
CA GLU A 176 14.85 16.33 -3.77
C GLU A 176 14.93 14.80 -3.93
N ALA A 177 13.81 14.12 -4.25
CA ALA A 177 13.79 12.67 -4.43
C ALA A 177 14.59 12.20 -5.67
N GLY A 178 14.78 13.06 -6.67
CA GLY A 178 15.54 12.79 -7.89
C GLY A 178 17.05 13.00 -7.76
N LYS A 179 17.53 13.61 -6.68
CA LYS A 179 18.98 13.88 -6.48
C LYS A 179 19.82 12.62 -6.33
N ARG A 180 19.22 11.53 -5.89
CA ARG A 180 19.87 10.21 -5.80
C ARG A 180 19.04 9.20 -6.56
N VAL A 181 19.70 8.32 -7.28
CA VAL A 181 19.06 7.22 -7.99
C VAL A 181 19.69 5.89 -7.60
N VAL A 182 18.86 4.86 -7.57
CA VAL A 182 19.28 3.47 -7.47
C VAL A 182 19.11 2.83 -8.83
N ILE A 183 20.17 2.27 -9.40
CA ILE A 183 20.15 1.51 -10.64
C ILE A 183 20.29 0.04 -10.29
N GLU A 184 19.30 -0.78 -10.67
CA GLU A 184 19.20 -2.20 -10.32
C GLU A 184 19.16 -3.09 -11.54
N ASP A 185 19.60 -4.35 -11.36
CA ASP A 185 19.33 -5.40 -12.33
C ASP A 185 17.83 -5.72 -12.36
N PHE A 186 17.31 -5.96 -13.55
CA PHE A 186 15.96 -6.44 -13.71
C PHE A 186 15.83 -7.90 -13.30
N ILE A 187 14.88 -8.21 -12.44
CA ILE A 187 14.53 -9.58 -12.07
C ILE A 187 13.25 -9.97 -12.80
N ALA A 188 13.33 -11.00 -13.65
CA ALA A 188 12.17 -11.57 -14.31
C ALA A 188 11.45 -12.54 -13.36
N GLY A 189 10.15 -12.37 -13.19
CA GLY A 189 9.35 -13.19 -12.29
C GLY A 189 7.91 -12.74 -12.21
N GLU A 190 7.24 -13.13 -11.14
CA GLU A 190 5.87 -12.73 -10.80
C GLU A 190 5.88 -11.94 -9.50
N GLU A 191 5.23 -10.78 -9.49
CA GLU A 191 5.14 -9.96 -8.29
C GLU A 191 4.11 -10.53 -7.31
N ALA A 192 4.40 -10.43 -6.02
CA ALA A 192 3.46 -10.74 -4.95
C ALA A 192 3.69 -9.82 -3.74
N THR A 193 2.64 -9.69 -2.94
CA THR A 193 2.67 -8.93 -1.70
C THR A 193 2.49 -9.85 -0.50
N VAL A 194 3.43 -9.75 0.43
CA VAL A 194 3.33 -10.36 1.75
C VAL A 194 3.37 -9.24 2.79
N MET A 195 2.37 -9.20 3.65
CA MET A 195 2.32 -8.26 4.76
C MET A 195 2.39 -9.01 6.09
N LEU A 196 3.01 -8.38 7.06
CA LEU A 196 3.03 -8.89 8.44
C LEU A 196 2.80 -7.76 9.43
N LEU A 197 2.21 -8.12 10.55
CA LEU A 197 2.18 -7.29 11.75
C LEU A 197 3.48 -7.52 12.51
N PHE A 198 4.06 -6.46 13.06
CA PHE A 198 5.28 -6.52 13.85
C PHE A 198 5.22 -5.55 15.03
N ASP A 199 5.51 -6.04 16.24
CA ASP A 199 5.43 -5.26 17.48
C ASP A 199 6.80 -4.94 18.11
N GLY A 200 7.87 -5.14 17.36
CA GLY A 200 9.24 -4.97 17.82
C GLY A 200 9.91 -6.27 18.30
N GLU A 201 9.12 -7.28 18.67
CA GLU A 201 9.61 -8.59 19.14
C GLU A 201 9.01 -9.74 18.35
N SER A 202 7.70 -9.73 18.19
CA SER A 202 6.91 -10.78 17.55
C SER A 202 6.29 -10.30 16.25
N TYR A 203 6.00 -11.23 15.36
CA TYR A 203 5.32 -10.94 14.10
C TYR A 203 4.21 -11.95 13.80
N CYS A 204 3.31 -11.56 12.90
CA CYS A 204 2.23 -12.39 12.43
C CYS A 204 1.94 -12.07 10.96
N PHE A 205 1.97 -13.08 10.09
CA PHE A 205 1.62 -12.91 8.68
C PHE A 205 0.14 -12.55 8.50
N LEU A 206 -0.13 -11.53 7.72
CA LEU A 206 -1.45 -11.26 7.17
C LEU A 206 -1.69 -12.13 5.93
N PRO A 207 -2.95 -12.31 5.49
CA PRO A 207 -3.23 -12.99 4.23
C PRO A 207 -2.44 -12.38 3.08
N SER A 208 -1.81 -13.21 2.26
CA SER A 208 -1.11 -12.77 1.07
C SER A 208 -2.06 -12.10 0.07
N SER A 209 -1.53 -11.23 -0.77
CA SER A 209 -2.30 -10.56 -1.82
C SER A 209 -1.45 -10.35 -3.06
N GLN A 210 -2.11 -10.07 -4.17
CA GLN A 210 -1.45 -9.67 -5.41
C GLN A 210 -2.25 -8.54 -6.04
N ASP A 211 -1.56 -7.46 -6.40
CA ASP A 211 -2.14 -6.29 -7.05
C ASP A 211 -1.88 -6.29 -8.56
N HIS A 212 -2.61 -5.44 -9.27
CA HIS A 212 -2.44 -5.15 -10.68
C HIS A 212 -2.00 -3.70 -10.85
N LYS A 213 -0.68 -3.46 -11.00
CA LYS A 213 -0.10 -2.11 -11.01
C LYS A 213 -0.25 -1.36 -12.32
N ARG A 214 -0.34 -2.07 -13.45
CA ARG A 214 -0.49 -1.45 -14.77
C ARG A 214 -1.92 -1.01 -15.02
N VAL A 215 -2.08 0.15 -15.69
CA VAL A 215 -3.40 0.73 -15.95
C VAL A 215 -4.23 -0.11 -16.92
N GLY A 216 -3.61 -0.71 -17.92
CA GLY A 216 -4.29 -1.48 -18.98
C GLY A 216 -4.41 -2.97 -18.69
N GLU A 217 -5.41 -3.60 -19.31
CA GLU A 217 -5.59 -5.06 -19.30
C GLU A 217 -4.36 -5.77 -19.85
N GLY A 218 -4.07 -6.99 -19.37
CA GLY A 218 -2.86 -7.73 -19.75
C GLY A 218 -1.56 -7.11 -19.22
N ASP A 219 -1.62 -6.26 -18.22
CA ASP A 219 -0.47 -5.58 -17.59
C ASP A 219 0.31 -4.68 -18.57
N ILE A 220 -0.38 -3.90 -19.38
CA ILE A 220 0.20 -2.93 -20.29
C ILE A 220 0.00 -1.48 -19.80
N GLY A 221 0.78 -0.55 -20.39
CA GLY A 221 0.69 0.87 -20.07
C GLY A 221 1.45 1.28 -18.81
N PRO A 222 1.27 2.51 -18.32
CA PRO A 222 2.00 3.04 -17.17
C PRO A 222 1.63 2.36 -15.85
N ASN A 223 2.56 2.42 -14.88
CA ASN A 223 2.30 2.03 -13.50
C ASN A 223 1.31 3.00 -12.83
N THR A 224 0.51 2.46 -11.93
CA THR A 224 -0.48 3.18 -11.12
C THR A 224 -0.28 2.88 -9.64
N GLY A 225 -1.14 3.41 -8.79
CA GLY A 225 -1.24 2.99 -7.38
C GLY A 225 -1.88 1.62 -7.17
N GLY A 226 -2.33 0.95 -8.24
CA GLY A 226 -3.05 -0.32 -8.24
C GLY A 226 -4.46 -0.18 -8.83
N MET A 227 -4.78 -1.06 -9.78
CA MET A 227 -6.07 -1.11 -10.49
C MET A 227 -7.02 -2.17 -9.91
N GLY A 228 -6.54 -2.93 -8.96
CA GLY A 228 -7.26 -3.98 -8.27
C GLY A 228 -6.31 -4.96 -7.60
N ALA A 229 -6.83 -5.78 -6.72
CA ALA A 229 -6.07 -6.80 -6.01
C ALA A 229 -6.95 -8.00 -5.67
N TYR A 230 -6.31 -9.09 -5.27
CA TYR A 230 -7.00 -10.25 -4.72
C TYR A 230 -6.21 -10.90 -3.60
N SER A 231 -6.89 -11.65 -2.75
CA SER A 231 -6.33 -12.36 -1.60
C SER A 231 -7.09 -13.67 -1.36
N PRO A 232 -6.39 -14.83 -1.17
CA PRO A 232 -4.94 -14.97 -1.11
C PRO A 232 -4.28 -14.89 -2.50
N ALA A 233 -2.96 -14.71 -2.55
CA ALA A 233 -2.17 -14.87 -3.75
C ALA A 233 -1.76 -16.34 -3.90
N PRO A 234 -2.21 -17.09 -4.92
CA PRO A 234 -1.85 -18.52 -5.06
C PRO A 234 -0.35 -18.76 -5.26
N LEU A 235 0.38 -17.73 -5.72
CA LEU A 235 1.82 -17.77 -5.85
C LEU A 235 2.52 -18.02 -4.51
N ILE A 236 1.96 -17.52 -3.40
CA ILE A 236 2.52 -17.67 -2.06
C ILE A 236 2.11 -19.01 -1.46
N THR A 237 2.81 -20.05 -1.91
CA THR A 237 2.65 -21.42 -1.37
C THR A 237 3.25 -21.51 0.04
N PRO A 238 2.89 -22.55 0.86
CA PRO A 238 3.51 -22.78 2.17
C PRO A 238 5.03 -22.83 2.11
N LEU A 239 5.60 -23.54 1.12
CA LEU A 239 7.03 -23.65 0.93
C LEU A 239 7.71 -22.31 0.60
N LEU A 240 7.07 -21.50 -0.24
CA LEU A 240 7.58 -20.17 -0.53
C LEU A 240 7.46 -19.25 0.70
N CYS A 241 6.38 -19.36 1.47
CA CYS A 241 6.22 -18.63 2.73
C CYS A 241 7.36 -18.92 3.72
N GLU A 242 7.73 -20.18 3.90
CA GLU A 242 8.89 -20.59 4.73
C GLU A 242 10.22 -20.00 4.20
N SER A 243 10.39 -19.95 2.86
CA SER A 243 11.57 -19.33 2.24
C SER A 243 11.61 -17.83 2.49
N ILE A 244 10.47 -17.13 2.35
CA ILE A 244 10.32 -15.70 2.64
C ILE A 244 10.63 -15.42 4.12
N GLU A 245 10.06 -16.22 5.02
CA GLU A 245 10.28 -16.09 6.46
C GLU A 245 11.77 -16.18 6.81
N ARG A 246 12.42 -17.24 6.35
CA ARG A 246 13.83 -17.49 6.64
C ARG A 246 14.77 -16.49 5.99
N LYS A 247 14.58 -16.19 4.69
CA LYS A 247 15.53 -15.39 3.90
C LYS A 247 15.29 -13.88 4.00
N ILE A 248 14.08 -13.46 4.31
CA ILE A 248 13.67 -12.05 4.28
C ILE A 248 13.21 -11.58 5.65
N VAL A 249 12.19 -12.24 6.25
CA VAL A 249 11.57 -11.74 7.48
C VAL A 249 12.54 -11.79 8.65
N HIS A 250 13.17 -12.93 8.91
CA HIS A 250 14.10 -13.04 10.04
C HIS A 250 15.27 -12.05 9.95
N PRO A 251 16.01 -11.92 8.81
CA PRO A 251 17.06 -10.90 8.67
C PRO A 251 16.55 -9.46 8.78
N LEU A 252 15.34 -9.17 8.26
CA LEU A 252 14.72 -7.85 8.36
C LEU A 252 14.45 -7.46 9.81
N LEU A 253 13.80 -8.36 10.57
CA LEU A 253 13.48 -8.09 11.98
C LEU A 253 14.72 -8.02 12.85
N GLU A 254 15.74 -8.86 12.58
CA GLU A 254 17.03 -8.78 13.23
C GLU A 254 17.72 -7.43 12.97
N GLY A 255 17.69 -6.95 11.72
CA GLY A 255 18.22 -5.63 11.35
C GLY A 255 17.51 -4.49 12.06
N ILE A 256 16.17 -4.52 12.09
CA ILE A 256 15.37 -3.52 12.81
C ILE A 256 15.76 -3.46 14.30
N LYS A 257 15.93 -4.62 14.94
CA LYS A 257 16.36 -4.72 16.35
C LYS A 257 17.78 -4.20 16.56
N ARG A 258 18.74 -4.60 15.73
CA ARG A 258 20.15 -4.19 15.84
C ARG A 258 20.34 -2.69 15.63
N GLU A 259 19.62 -2.11 14.69
CA GLU A 259 19.65 -0.65 14.46
C GLU A 259 18.77 0.13 15.44
N ARG A 260 18.08 -0.56 16.37
CA ARG A 260 17.20 0.02 17.38
C ARG A 260 16.09 0.88 16.80
N LEU A 261 15.59 0.50 15.63
CA LEU A 261 14.47 1.15 14.99
C LEU A 261 13.19 0.80 15.75
N TRP A 262 12.44 1.82 16.17
CA TRP A 262 11.17 1.56 16.83
C TRP A 262 10.10 1.25 15.82
N TYR A 263 9.51 0.06 15.95
CA TYR A 263 8.52 -0.43 14.98
C TYR A 263 7.36 -1.14 15.69
N ARG A 264 6.13 -0.64 15.47
CA ARG A 264 4.90 -1.28 15.90
C ARG A 264 3.80 -1.07 14.87
N GLY A 265 3.73 -1.96 13.90
CA GLY A 265 2.85 -1.73 12.76
C GLY A 265 2.92 -2.82 11.70
N ILE A 266 2.69 -2.42 10.47
CA ILE A 266 2.65 -3.27 9.30
C ILE A 266 3.97 -3.16 8.53
N LEU A 267 4.58 -4.30 8.24
CA LEU A 267 5.65 -4.44 7.27
C LEU A 267 5.06 -5.06 5.99
N TYR A 268 5.15 -4.35 4.89
CA TYR A 268 4.74 -4.82 3.58
C TYR A 268 6.00 -5.13 2.78
N LEU A 269 6.08 -6.33 2.28
CA LEU A 269 7.14 -6.86 1.43
C LEU A 269 6.61 -6.92 -0.01
N GLY A 270 7.06 -6.02 -0.87
CA GLY A 270 6.88 -6.12 -2.31
C GLY A 270 7.92 -7.09 -2.87
N LEU A 271 7.48 -8.23 -3.36
CA LEU A 271 8.35 -9.34 -3.75
C LEU A 271 8.29 -9.58 -5.26
N MET A 272 9.43 -9.96 -5.84
CA MET A 272 9.54 -10.66 -7.10
C MET A 272 9.90 -12.11 -6.83
N VAL A 273 9.10 -13.04 -7.33
CA VAL A 273 9.37 -14.48 -7.28
C VAL A 273 9.86 -14.92 -8.65
N ASP A 274 11.10 -15.36 -8.73
CA ASP A 274 11.70 -15.76 -9.98
C ASP A 274 11.21 -17.16 -10.46
N ARG A 275 11.65 -17.58 -11.63
CA ARG A 275 11.28 -18.89 -12.21
C ARG A 275 11.78 -20.11 -11.41
N ARG A 276 12.72 -19.90 -10.47
CA ARG A 276 13.23 -20.93 -9.56
C ARG A 276 12.48 -20.94 -8.24
N ASN A 277 11.41 -20.14 -8.14
CA ASN A 277 10.63 -19.94 -6.92
C ASN A 277 11.43 -19.28 -5.78
N GLU A 278 12.44 -18.45 -6.15
CA GLU A 278 13.25 -17.68 -5.21
C GLU A 278 12.65 -16.27 -5.01
N PRO A 279 12.41 -15.85 -3.74
CA PRO A 279 11.86 -14.54 -3.47
C PRO A 279 12.97 -13.48 -3.38
N TYR A 280 12.74 -12.33 -4.02
CA TYR A 280 13.56 -11.13 -3.94
C TYR A 280 12.71 -9.94 -3.51
N VAL A 281 13.23 -9.11 -2.61
CA VAL A 281 12.55 -7.88 -2.21
C VAL A 281 12.75 -6.80 -3.27
N LEU A 282 11.65 -6.30 -3.81
CA LEU A 282 11.62 -5.14 -4.69
C LEU A 282 11.61 -3.83 -3.90
N GLU A 283 10.78 -3.80 -2.83
CA GLU A 283 10.61 -2.66 -1.93
C GLU A 283 10.00 -3.10 -0.60
N PHE A 284 10.24 -2.29 0.42
CA PHE A 284 9.47 -2.32 1.66
C PHE A 284 8.45 -1.18 1.65
N ASN A 285 7.29 -1.44 2.26
CA ASN A 285 6.37 -0.40 2.67
C ASN A 285 6.07 -0.58 4.16
N VAL A 286 5.93 0.53 4.89
CA VAL A 286 5.82 0.51 6.35
C VAL A 286 4.38 0.72 6.82
N ARG A 287 3.44 0.33 5.98
CA ARG A 287 1.99 0.50 6.12
C ARG A 287 1.25 -0.53 5.29
N LEU A 288 -0.07 -0.59 5.41
CA LEU A 288 -0.90 -1.39 4.51
C LEU A 288 -0.78 -0.92 3.06
N GLY A 289 -0.91 -1.83 2.11
CA GLY A 289 -1.05 -1.50 0.69
C GLY A 289 -2.41 -0.93 0.35
N ASP A 290 -2.52 -0.26 -0.76
CA ASP A 290 -3.75 0.24 -1.37
C ASP A 290 -3.71 -0.03 -2.88
N PRO A 291 -4.42 -1.06 -3.42
CA PRO A 291 -5.70 -1.60 -2.90
C PRO A 291 -5.62 -2.91 -2.10
N GLU A 292 -4.48 -3.35 -1.60
CA GLU A 292 -4.37 -4.65 -0.92
C GLU A 292 -5.12 -4.70 0.43
N ALA A 293 -5.14 -3.59 1.18
CA ALA A 293 -5.88 -3.52 2.44
C ALA A 293 -7.36 -3.88 2.26
N GLN A 294 -7.96 -3.46 1.15
CA GLN A 294 -9.37 -3.64 0.84
C GLN A 294 -9.73 -5.11 0.55
N VAL A 295 -8.75 -5.95 0.22
CA VAL A 295 -8.97 -7.39 0.00
C VAL A 295 -8.39 -8.25 1.13
N VAL A 296 -7.59 -7.68 2.03
CA VAL A 296 -6.98 -8.38 3.17
C VAL A 296 -7.75 -8.17 4.47
N LEU A 297 -8.06 -6.91 4.83
CA LEU A 297 -8.72 -6.58 6.09
C LEU A 297 -10.11 -7.22 6.27
N PRO A 298 -10.97 -7.29 5.25
CA PRO A 298 -12.27 -7.95 5.39
C PRO A 298 -12.17 -9.46 5.65
N ARG A 299 -11.08 -10.10 5.25
CA ARG A 299 -10.82 -11.52 5.54
C ARG A 299 -10.35 -11.78 6.96
N ILE A 300 -9.85 -10.77 7.67
CA ILE A 300 -9.38 -10.89 9.05
C ILE A 300 -10.60 -10.85 9.98
N GLN A 301 -10.76 -11.91 10.78
CA GLN A 301 -11.90 -12.07 11.71
C GLN A 301 -11.61 -11.51 13.11
N ASN A 302 -10.33 -11.20 13.42
CA ASN A 302 -9.97 -10.55 14.66
C ASN A 302 -10.51 -9.11 14.70
N ASP A 303 -10.83 -8.65 15.90
CA ASP A 303 -11.07 -7.24 16.15
C ASP A 303 -9.79 -6.43 15.88
N TRP A 304 -9.88 -5.45 14.98
CA TRP A 304 -8.71 -4.69 14.55
C TRP A 304 -8.21 -3.70 15.61
N VAL A 305 -9.11 -3.22 16.46
CA VAL A 305 -8.75 -2.32 17.56
C VAL A 305 -7.99 -3.07 18.64
N GLU A 306 -8.48 -4.26 19.04
CA GLU A 306 -7.77 -5.12 19.98
C GLU A 306 -6.41 -5.55 19.45
N LEU A 307 -6.34 -5.91 18.17
CA LEU A 307 -5.10 -6.26 17.49
C LEU A 307 -4.11 -5.08 17.47
N SER A 308 -4.60 -3.86 17.22
CA SER A 308 -3.79 -2.64 17.26
C SER A 308 -3.26 -2.34 18.66
N PHE A 309 -4.05 -2.54 19.70
CA PHE A 309 -3.55 -2.42 21.06
C PHE A 309 -2.55 -3.49 21.44
N ALA A 310 -2.73 -4.73 20.97
CA ALA A 310 -1.72 -5.78 21.16
C ALA A 310 -0.39 -5.42 20.49
N LEU A 311 -0.43 -4.88 19.27
CA LEU A 311 0.75 -4.33 18.59
C LEU A 311 1.41 -3.22 19.43
N TRP A 312 0.63 -2.23 19.85
CA TRP A 312 1.13 -1.11 20.65
C TRP A 312 1.81 -1.54 21.96
N ARG A 313 1.25 -2.55 22.63
CA ARG A 313 1.77 -3.06 23.91
C ARG A 313 2.92 -4.06 23.77
N GLY A 314 3.22 -4.56 22.56
CA GLY A 314 4.20 -5.64 22.35
C GLY A 314 3.67 -7.01 22.78
N GLU A 315 2.38 -7.22 22.61
CA GLU A 315 1.68 -8.45 23.05
C GLU A 315 1.22 -9.31 21.87
N LEU A 316 1.78 -9.10 20.67
CA LEU A 316 1.39 -9.82 19.46
C LEU A 316 1.62 -11.34 19.59
N HIS A 317 2.58 -11.76 20.39
CA HIS A 317 2.83 -13.18 20.71
C HIS A 317 1.63 -13.90 21.37
N ARG A 318 0.68 -13.16 21.93
CA ARG A 318 -0.58 -13.69 22.51
C ARG A 318 -1.71 -13.77 21.51
N VAL A 319 -1.54 -13.18 20.32
CA VAL A 319 -2.58 -13.10 19.32
C VAL A 319 -2.50 -14.28 18.37
N LYS A 320 -3.64 -14.95 18.18
CA LYS A 320 -3.84 -15.90 17.09
C LYS A 320 -4.66 -15.22 16.00
N LEU A 321 -4.06 -14.98 14.85
CA LEU A 321 -4.78 -14.42 13.72
C LEU A 321 -5.79 -15.44 13.19
N ARG A 322 -7.04 -14.99 13.03
CA ARG A 322 -8.14 -15.75 12.43
C ARG A 322 -8.47 -15.15 11.08
N VAL A 323 -8.41 -15.96 10.05
CA VAL A 323 -8.63 -15.53 8.66
C VAL A 323 -9.80 -16.34 8.08
N SER A 324 -10.68 -15.66 7.35
CA SER A 324 -11.75 -16.31 6.58
C SER A 324 -11.14 -17.23 5.51
N ALA A 325 -11.74 -18.40 5.33
CA ALA A 325 -11.39 -19.32 4.25
C ALA A 325 -11.83 -18.79 2.87
N GLN A 326 -12.77 -17.83 2.83
CA GLN A 326 -13.22 -17.21 1.60
C GLN A 326 -12.10 -16.39 0.96
N GLU A 327 -12.10 -16.33 -0.36
CA GLU A 327 -11.21 -15.52 -1.16
C GLU A 327 -11.84 -14.16 -1.47
N MET A 328 -11.02 -13.17 -1.74
CA MET A 328 -11.51 -11.81 -1.99
C MET A 328 -10.84 -11.19 -3.20
N LEU A 329 -11.61 -10.46 -4.00
CA LEU A 329 -11.13 -9.70 -5.14
C LEU A 329 -11.72 -8.30 -5.11
N GLY A 330 -10.90 -7.29 -5.43
CA GLY A 330 -11.30 -5.90 -5.50
C GLY A 330 -10.93 -5.26 -6.84
N VAL A 331 -11.85 -4.50 -7.40
CA VAL A 331 -11.70 -3.74 -8.64
C VAL A 331 -11.67 -2.25 -8.32
N VAL A 332 -10.64 -1.55 -8.82
CA VAL A 332 -10.52 -0.09 -8.65
C VAL A 332 -11.15 0.62 -9.84
N LEU A 333 -12.09 1.53 -9.56
CA LEU A 333 -12.69 2.41 -10.53
C LEU A 333 -11.95 3.75 -10.50
N VAL A 334 -11.53 4.23 -11.67
CA VAL A 334 -10.68 5.42 -11.81
C VAL A 334 -11.31 6.46 -12.73
N SER A 335 -10.93 7.72 -12.54
CA SER A 335 -11.28 8.83 -13.43
C SER A 335 -10.53 8.70 -14.75
N GLN A 336 -11.14 9.12 -15.86
CA GLN A 336 -10.53 9.14 -17.19
C GLN A 336 -9.22 9.93 -17.17
N GLY A 337 -8.18 9.35 -17.78
CA GLY A 337 -6.84 9.93 -17.84
C GLY A 337 -5.89 9.49 -16.72
N TYR A 338 -6.38 8.85 -15.64
CA TYR A 338 -5.53 8.29 -14.60
C TYR A 338 -4.56 7.21 -15.18
N PRO A 339 -3.26 7.17 -14.78
CA PRO A 339 -2.59 7.90 -13.71
C PRO A 339 -2.01 9.28 -14.12
N GLY A 340 -2.30 9.76 -15.32
CA GLY A 340 -1.90 11.08 -15.80
C GLY A 340 -2.82 12.19 -15.30
N HIS A 341 -3.10 13.16 -16.16
CA HIS A 341 -4.08 14.22 -15.88
C HIS A 341 -5.49 13.66 -15.97
N TYR A 342 -6.32 13.91 -14.97
CA TYR A 342 -7.72 13.46 -14.90
C TYR A 342 -8.65 14.56 -14.43
N GLU A 343 -9.91 14.48 -14.86
CA GLU A 343 -10.97 15.37 -14.42
C GLU A 343 -11.66 14.81 -13.17
N VAL A 344 -12.16 15.71 -12.32
CA VAL A 344 -12.93 15.41 -11.11
C VAL A 344 -14.28 16.13 -11.11
N GLY A 345 -15.11 15.92 -10.08
CA GLY A 345 -16.40 16.56 -9.93
C GLY A 345 -17.52 15.89 -10.70
N LYS A 346 -17.33 14.65 -11.17
CA LYS A 346 -18.35 13.84 -11.84
C LYS A 346 -19.24 13.17 -10.80
N LYS A 347 -20.57 13.24 -10.97
CA LYS A 347 -21.52 12.58 -10.06
C LYS A 347 -21.42 11.07 -10.17
N ILE A 348 -21.45 10.39 -9.03
CA ILE A 348 -21.38 8.93 -8.93
C ILE A 348 -22.80 8.40 -8.67
N GLU A 349 -23.24 7.45 -9.50
CA GLU A 349 -24.54 6.84 -9.43
C GLU A 349 -24.45 5.34 -9.13
N GLY A 350 -25.51 4.73 -8.60
CA GLY A 350 -25.65 3.29 -8.40
C GLY A 350 -24.98 2.75 -7.12
N LEU A 351 -24.47 3.58 -6.22
CA LEU A 351 -23.79 3.14 -5.00
C LEU A 351 -24.71 2.39 -4.03
N GLU A 352 -25.97 2.79 -3.95
CA GLU A 352 -26.96 2.19 -3.03
C GLU A 352 -27.18 0.70 -3.34
N GLU A 353 -27.20 0.32 -4.61
CA GLU A 353 -27.36 -1.07 -5.03
C GLU A 353 -26.13 -1.92 -4.70
N VAL A 354 -24.94 -1.32 -4.72
CA VAL A 354 -23.69 -2.00 -4.37
C VAL A 354 -23.63 -2.28 -2.87
N VAL A 355 -24.00 -1.30 -2.04
CA VAL A 355 -23.98 -1.44 -0.56
C VAL A 355 -24.95 -2.51 -0.08
N GLN A 356 -26.06 -2.74 -0.80
CA GLN A 356 -27.05 -3.76 -0.46
C GLN A 356 -26.65 -5.19 -0.92
N ALA A 357 -25.64 -5.32 -1.77
CA ALA A 357 -25.25 -6.62 -2.31
C ALA A 357 -24.51 -7.45 -1.26
N GLU A 358 -24.93 -8.71 -1.10
CA GLU A 358 -24.34 -9.63 -0.13
C GLU A 358 -22.89 -9.98 -0.47
N ASN A 359 -22.01 -9.96 0.55
CA ASN A 359 -20.56 -10.23 0.40
C ASN A 359 -19.84 -9.27 -0.55
N VAL A 360 -20.39 -8.08 -0.76
CA VAL A 360 -19.78 -6.99 -1.51
C VAL A 360 -19.45 -5.86 -0.55
N PHE A 361 -18.30 -5.22 -0.78
CA PHE A 361 -17.78 -4.11 0.03
C PHE A 361 -17.46 -2.95 -0.91
N LEU A 362 -17.88 -1.77 -0.52
CA LEU A 362 -17.61 -0.53 -1.24
C LEU A 362 -16.67 0.35 -0.39
N PHE A 363 -15.48 0.62 -0.92
CA PHE A 363 -14.55 1.53 -0.30
C PHE A 363 -14.31 2.74 -1.21
N HIS A 364 -14.59 3.92 -0.67
CA HIS A 364 -14.33 5.19 -1.32
C HIS A 364 -12.86 5.58 -1.19
N ALA A 365 -12.31 6.15 -2.26
CA ALA A 365 -11.00 6.78 -2.27
C ALA A 365 -11.18 8.27 -2.65
N GLY A 366 -10.89 8.66 -3.87
CA GLY A 366 -11.07 10.02 -4.35
C GLY A 366 -12.54 10.37 -4.56
N THR A 367 -13.28 10.54 -3.48
CA THR A 367 -14.69 10.94 -3.51
C THR A 367 -14.98 12.08 -2.52
N GLU A 368 -15.91 12.91 -2.89
CA GLU A 368 -16.47 13.99 -2.10
C GLU A 368 -17.96 13.79 -1.92
N LYS A 369 -18.49 13.96 -0.70
CA LYS A 369 -19.93 13.95 -0.43
C LYS A 369 -20.48 15.35 -0.53
N ARG A 370 -21.53 15.53 -1.35
CA ARG A 370 -22.30 16.76 -1.48
C ARG A 370 -23.75 16.53 -1.03
N ALA A 371 -24.56 17.57 -1.02
CA ALA A 371 -25.94 17.49 -0.54
C ALA A 371 -26.81 16.48 -1.33
N ASP A 372 -26.51 16.26 -2.62
CA ASP A 372 -27.29 15.42 -3.55
C ASP A 372 -26.55 14.13 -3.98
N GLY A 373 -25.48 13.73 -3.27
CA GLY A 373 -24.77 12.47 -3.56
C GLY A 373 -23.25 12.58 -3.49
N PHE A 374 -22.59 11.61 -4.10
CA PHE A 374 -21.14 11.51 -4.13
C PHE A 374 -20.59 11.94 -5.50
N TYR A 375 -19.41 12.53 -5.48
CA TYR A 375 -18.72 13.05 -6.66
C TYR A 375 -17.26 12.61 -6.66
N THR A 376 -16.68 12.45 -7.85
CA THR A 376 -15.25 12.14 -7.99
C THR A 376 -14.40 13.32 -7.54
N SER A 377 -13.35 13.07 -6.76
CA SER A 377 -12.38 14.07 -6.28
C SER A 377 -10.93 13.63 -6.42
N GLY A 378 -10.68 12.49 -7.10
CA GLY A 378 -9.33 11.96 -7.29
C GLY A 378 -9.23 11.00 -8.47
N GLY A 379 -8.03 10.50 -8.73
CA GLY A 379 -7.75 9.57 -9.82
C GLY A 379 -8.33 8.18 -9.56
N ARG A 380 -7.97 7.52 -8.44
CA ARG A 380 -8.67 6.33 -7.97
C ARG A 380 -9.89 6.80 -7.17
N VAL A 381 -11.07 6.38 -7.57
CA VAL A 381 -12.35 6.89 -7.06
C VAL A 381 -12.99 5.93 -6.08
N LEU A 382 -13.18 4.68 -6.50
CA LEU A 382 -13.85 3.64 -5.71
C LEU A 382 -13.08 2.32 -5.79
N ASN A 383 -13.24 1.51 -4.75
CA ASN A 383 -12.87 0.09 -4.71
C ASN A 383 -14.12 -0.73 -4.45
N ILE A 384 -14.48 -1.60 -5.38
CA ILE A 384 -15.57 -2.56 -5.23
C ILE A 384 -14.95 -3.93 -5.05
N CYS A 385 -15.13 -4.48 -3.85
CA CYS A 385 -14.52 -5.73 -3.43
C CYS A 385 -15.60 -6.75 -3.12
N ALA A 386 -15.33 -8.03 -3.37
CA ALA A 386 -16.28 -9.09 -3.04
C ALA A 386 -15.59 -10.33 -2.48
N LEU A 387 -16.26 -10.99 -1.52
CA LEU A 387 -15.91 -12.32 -1.02
C LEU A 387 -16.60 -13.38 -1.86
N GLY A 388 -15.89 -14.49 -2.11
CA GLY A 388 -16.41 -15.70 -2.73
C GLY A 388 -15.86 -16.95 -2.07
N LYS A 389 -16.46 -18.11 -2.30
CA LYS A 389 -15.90 -19.39 -1.87
C LYS A 389 -14.55 -19.67 -2.53
N ASP A 390 -14.35 -19.11 -3.71
CA ASP A 390 -13.14 -19.12 -4.52
C ASP A 390 -13.00 -17.78 -5.27
N LEU A 391 -11.84 -17.56 -5.89
CA LEU A 391 -11.53 -16.30 -6.58
C LEU A 391 -12.45 -16.05 -7.78
N LYS A 392 -12.93 -17.09 -8.44
CA LYS A 392 -13.85 -16.97 -9.59
C LYS A 392 -15.19 -16.41 -9.16
N GLU A 393 -15.74 -16.90 -8.04
CA GLU A 393 -16.97 -16.37 -7.48
C GLU A 393 -16.78 -14.93 -6.98
N ALA A 394 -15.66 -14.65 -6.28
CA ALA A 394 -15.32 -13.30 -5.84
C ALA A 394 -15.23 -12.32 -7.03
N GLN A 395 -14.57 -12.72 -8.12
CA GLN A 395 -14.48 -11.94 -9.36
C GLN A 395 -15.86 -11.66 -9.96
N HIS A 396 -16.68 -12.70 -10.11
CA HIS A 396 -18.03 -12.56 -10.68
C HIS A 396 -18.88 -11.56 -9.87
N ARG A 397 -18.87 -11.68 -8.53
CA ARG A 397 -19.63 -10.78 -7.65
C ARG A 397 -19.10 -9.34 -7.74
N ALA A 398 -17.77 -9.15 -7.72
CA ALA A 398 -17.18 -7.83 -7.82
C ALA A 398 -17.56 -7.13 -9.13
N TYR A 399 -17.42 -7.81 -10.28
CA TYR A 399 -17.79 -7.22 -11.57
C TYR A 399 -19.30 -7.03 -11.74
N SER A 400 -20.13 -7.91 -11.18
CA SER A 400 -21.59 -7.71 -11.14
C SER A 400 -21.95 -6.44 -10.35
N ALA A 401 -21.23 -6.15 -9.27
CA ALA A 401 -21.43 -4.91 -8.51
C ALA A 401 -20.87 -3.69 -9.25
N VAL A 402 -19.71 -3.81 -9.88
CA VAL A 402 -19.10 -2.75 -10.72
C VAL A 402 -20.06 -2.30 -11.82
N SER A 403 -20.79 -3.22 -12.45
CA SER A 403 -21.71 -2.89 -13.54
C SER A 403 -22.92 -2.04 -13.13
N ARG A 404 -23.16 -1.85 -11.84
CA ARG A 404 -24.22 -1.01 -11.28
C ARG A 404 -23.79 0.43 -11.05
N VAL A 405 -22.48 0.68 -11.02
CA VAL A 405 -21.92 2.01 -10.75
C VAL A 405 -21.61 2.72 -12.05
N TYR A 406 -21.88 4.01 -12.06
CA TYR A 406 -21.54 4.86 -13.18
C TYR A 406 -21.10 6.24 -12.72
N PHE A 407 -20.08 6.76 -13.37
CA PHE A 407 -19.76 8.19 -13.44
C PHE A 407 -19.10 8.49 -14.79
N GLU A 408 -19.26 9.71 -15.27
CA GLU A 408 -18.71 10.12 -16.56
C GLU A 408 -17.20 9.94 -16.62
N GLY A 409 -16.69 9.26 -17.66
CA GLY A 409 -15.29 8.97 -17.84
C GLY A 409 -14.76 7.85 -16.92
N MET A 410 -15.64 7.03 -16.34
CA MET A 410 -15.25 5.88 -15.53
C MET A 410 -14.44 4.87 -16.34
N TYR A 411 -13.28 4.46 -15.77
CA TYR A 411 -12.49 3.36 -16.30
C TYR A 411 -12.14 2.36 -15.18
N TYR A 412 -12.05 1.10 -15.55
CA TYR A 412 -11.54 0.00 -14.70
C TYR A 412 -11.04 -1.14 -15.59
N ARG A 413 -10.13 -1.96 -15.06
CA ARG A 413 -9.67 -3.18 -15.75
C ARG A 413 -10.70 -4.29 -15.61
N LYS A 414 -10.95 -5.04 -16.70
CA LYS A 414 -11.88 -6.17 -16.74
C LYS A 414 -11.23 -7.52 -16.44
N ASP A 415 -9.92 -7.54 -16.23
CA ASP A 415 -9.11 -8.75 -16.10
C ASP A 415 -8.48 -8.92 -14.70
N ILE A 416 -8.94 -8.18 -13.67
CA ILE A 416 -8.41 -8.34 -12.31
C ILE A 416 -8.56 -9.79 -11.85
N GLY A 417 -7.46 -10.39 -11.36
CA GLY A 417 -7.39 -11.80 -10.97
C GLY A 417 -6.95 -12.76 -12.06
N PHE A 418 -6.72 -12.29 -13.31
CA PHE A 418 -6.39 -13.19 -14.44
C PHE A 418 -5.20 -14.10 -14.18
N ARG A 419 -4.15 -13.61 -13.49
CA ARG A 419 -2.94 -14.37 -13.18
C ARG A 419 -3.23 -15.61 -12.30
N ALA A 420 -4.21 -15.52 -11.41
CA ALA A 420 -4.61 -16.63 -10.55
C ALA A 420 -5.64 -17.56 -11.21
N LEU A 421 -6.51 -17.00 -12.07
CA LEU A 421 -7.62 -17.75 -12.70
C LEU A 421 -7.23 -18.50 -13.97
N GLN A 422 -6.05 -18.20 -14.55
CA GLN A 422 -5.50 -18.90 -15.72
C GLN A 422 -4.56 -20.07 -15.36
N LYS A 423 -4.24 -20.22 -14.07
CA LYS A 423 -3.48 -21.36 -13.52
C LYS A 423 -4.43 -22.47 -13.10
#